data_769f2428dcecf9e6d365ad4cb61f4035
#
_entry.id   769f2428dcecf9e6d365ad4cb61f4035
#
_cell.length_a   1.000
_cell.length_b   1.000
_cell.length_c   1.000
_cell.angle_alpha   90.00
_cell.angle_beta   90.00
_cell.angle_gamma   90.00
#
_symmetry.space_group_name_H-M   'P 1'
#
loop_
_entity.id
_entity.type
_entity.pdbx_description
1 polymer ?
#
loop_
_entity_poly.entity_id
_entity_poly.type
_entity_poly.pdbx_seq_one_letter_code
_entity_poly.pdbx_strand_id
1 'polypeptide(L)'
;VDIGSGSDKYISTSISFNLFDFSVDFSTAEGALESLESIDEMLSSVSDQLLNIGNTINRLESVSEAQSIKLNNLISFRSTVRDADIAEESSNYIRYQILQQASATLLASSRNLKAQNVMGLLSSVNH
;
A
#
# COMPACT_ATOMS: atom_id res chain seq x y z
N VAL A 1 -4.78 -14.04 10.86
CA VAL A 1 -4.08 -12.84 10.36
C VAL A 1 -4.72 -12.41 9.05
N ASP A 2 -5.14 -11.15 8.97
CA ASP A 2 -5.74 -10.57 7.76
C ASP A 2 -4.62 -10.18 6.77
N ILE A 3 -4.64 -10.73 5.57
CA ILE A 3 -3.59 -10.55 4.55
C ILE A 3 -4.05 -9.82 3.28
N GLY A 4 -5.23 -9.24 3.27
CA GLY A 4 -5.66 -8.40 2.15
C GLY A 4 -7.12 -8.53 1.72
N SER A 5 -7.46 -7.82 0.67
CA SER A 5 -8.79 -7.72 0.09
C SER A 5 -8.97 -8.75 -1.03
N GLY A 6 -9.56 -9.90 -0.73
CA GLY A 6 -9.86 -10.96 -1.70
C GLY A 6 -10.47 -12.19 -1.03
N SER A 7 -10.81 -13.21 -1.81
CA SER A 7 -11.41 -14.45 -1.31
C SER A 7 -10.48 -15.26 -0.39
N ASP A 8 -9.16 -15.00 -0.44
CA ASP A 8 -8.14 -15.62 0.42
C ASP A 8 -7.61 -14.64 1.48
N LYS A 9 -8.52 -14.01 2.16
CA LYS A 9 -8.24 -12.92 3.12
C LYS A 9 -7.55 -13.40 4.40
N TYR A 10 -7.62 -14.69 4.72
CA TYR A 10 -7.14 -15.23 5.98
C TYR A 10 -6.23 -16.45 5.78
N ILE A 11 -5.12 -16.48 6.48
CA ILE A 11 -4.39 -17.71 6.73
C ILE A 11 -4.95 -18.30 8.03
N SER A 12 -5.71 -19.39 7.93
CA SER A 12 -6.18 -20.13 9.08
C SER A 12 -5.25 -21.31 9.30
N THR A 13 -4.74 -21.46 10.51
CA THR A 13 -4.07 -22.64 10.98
C THR A 13 -4.71 -23.06 12.29
N SER A 14 -5.10 -24.32 12.38
CA SER A 14 -5.62 -24.92 13.61
C SER A 14 -4.55 -25.85 14.18
N ILE A 15 -4.17 -25.61 15.42
CA ILE A 15 -3.27 -26.46 16.17
C ILE A 15 -4.11 -27.03 17.31
N SER A 16 -4.38 -28.34 17.26
CA SER A 16 -5.10 -29.03 18.32
C SER A 16 -4.14 -30.04 18.99
N PHE A 17 -3.92 -29.83 20.28
CA PHE A 17 -3.18 -30.77 21.11
C PHE A 17 -4.16 -31.63 21.87
N ASN A 18 -4.20 -32.91 21.57
CA ASN A 18 -4.94 -33.90 22.34
C ASN A 18 -4.02 -34.50 23.41
N LEU A 19 -3.66 -33.68 24.39
CA LEU A 19 -2.75 -34.09 25.47
C LEU A 19 -3.45 -34.81 26.64
N PHE A 20 -4.79 -34.84 26.63
CA PHE A 20 -5.56 -35.22 27.83
C PHE A 20 -6.01 -36.68 27.90
N ASP A 21 -5.67 -37.51 26.93
CA ASP A 21 -6.05 -38.92 26.94
C ASP A 21 -4.84 -39.86 27.14
N PHE A 22 -3.91 -39.42 27.99
CA PHE A 22 -2.69 -40.18 28.29
C PHE A 22 -2.84 -40.83 29.67
N SER A 23 -3.05 -42.14 29.69
CA SER A 23 -2.99 -42.95 30.90
C SER A 23 -1.74 -43.83 30.88
N VAL A 24 -0.92 -43.69 31.89
CA VAL A 24 0.30 -44.48 32.08
C VAL A 24 0.04 -45.50 33.19
N ASP A 25 0.22 -46.76 32.91
CA ASP A 25 0.18 -47.81 33.91
C ASP A 25 1.55 -48.51 34.01
N PHE A 26 2.23 -48.29 35.12
CA PHE A 26 3.52 -48.91 35.41
C PHE A 26 3.42 -50.06 36.40
N SER A 27 2.22 -50.52 36.75
CA SER A 27 2.01 -51.57 37.73
C SER A 27 2.36 -52.96 37.20
N THR A 28 2.40 -53.10 35.88
CA THR A 28 2.76 -54.36 35.20
C THR A 28 3.78 -54.13 34.10
N ALA A 29 4.57 -55.15 33.75
CA ALA A 29 5.54 -55.04 32.66
C ALA A 29 4.85 -54.80 31.30
N GLU A 30 3.65 -55.33 31.10
CA GLU A 30 2.82 -55.12 29.92
C GLU A 30 2.29 -53.67 29.86
N GLY A 31 1.79 -53.14 30.97
CA GLY A 31 1.32 -51.75 31.05
C GLY A 31 2.46 -50.74 30.85
N ALA A 32 3.67 -51.07 31.28
CA ALA A 32 4.85 -50.25 31.01
C ALA A 32 5.22 -50.20 29.50
N LEU A 33 5.04 -51.33 28.78
CA LEU A 33 5.29 -51.40 27.34
C LEU A 33 4.22 -50.59 26.56
N GLU A 34 2.95 -50.75 26.88
CA GLU A 34 1.85 -49.95 26.28
C GLU A 34 2.02 -48.46 26.55
N SER A 35 2.50 -48.08 27.72
CA SER A 35 2.80 -46.70 28.07
C SER A 35 3.94 -46.12 27.22
N LEU A 36 4.98 -46.93 26.93
CA LEU A 36 6.07 -46.54 26.04
C LEU A 36 5.58 -46.31 24.60
N GLU A 37 4.72 -47.17 24.09
CA GLU A 37 4.13 -47.05 22.75
C GLU A 37 3.27 -45.79 22.64
N SER A 38 2.47 -45.50 23.66
CA SER A 38 1.66 -44.28 23.75
C SER A 38 2.52 -43.01 23.82
N ILE A 39 3.67 -43.05 24.48
CA ILE A 39 4.64 -41.95 24.51
C ILE A 39 5.26 -41.73 23.14
N ASP A 40 5.62 -42.80 22.43
CA ASP A 40 6.18 -42.68 21.07
C ASP A 40 5.18 -42.10 20.06
N GLU A 41 3.90 -42.50 20.12
CA GLU A 41 2.83 -41.92 19.33
C GLU A 41 2.63 -40.44 19.63
N MET A 42 2.69 -40.07 20.91
CA MET A 42 2.58 -38.66 21.33
C MET A 42 3.77 -37.83 20.82
N LEU A 43 4.99 -38.36 20.92
CA LEU A 43 6.20 -37.73 20.41
C LEU A 43 6.14 -37.52 18.89
N SER A 44 5.62 -38.51 18.16
CA SER A 44 5.40 -38.44 16.73
C SER A 44 4.36 -37.34 16.41
N SER A 45 3.24 -37.30 17.11
CA SER A 45 2.20 -36.30 16.95
C SER A 45 2.71 -34.87 17.22
N VAL A 46 3.50 -34.69 18.29
CA VAL A 46 4.13 -33.40 18.60
C VAL A 46 5.11 -32.97 17.50
N SER A 47 5.88 -33.93 16.98
CA SER A 47 6.83 -33.68 15.89
C SER A 47 6.12 -33.22 14.60
N ASP A 48 5.03 -33.86 14.24
CA ASP A 48 4.20 -33.50 13.09
C ASP A 48 3.59 -32.08 13.26
N GLN A 49 3.16 -31.76 14.47
CA GLN A 49 2.64 -30.45 14.76
C GLN A 49 3.73 -29.35 14.70
N LEU A 50 4.93 -29.66 15.18
CA LEU A 50 6.08 -28.76 15.05
C LEU A 50 6.41 -28.49 13.57
N LEU A 51 6.36 -29.50 12.71
CA LEU A 51 6.54 -29.32 11.26
C LEU A 51 5.45 -28.45 10.65
N ASN A 52 4.20 -28.64 11.05
CA ASN A 52 3.08 -27.81 10.59
C ASN A 52 3.21 -26.36 11.04
N ILE A 53 3.65 -26.13 12.27
CA ILE A 53 3.94 -24.79 12.79
C ILE A 53 5.08 -24.15 11.99
N GLY A 54 6.17 -24.88 11.76
CA GLY A 54 7.29 -24.41 10.94
C GLY A 54 6.87 -24.03 9.53
N ASN A 55 6.07 -24.86 8.87
CA ASN A 55 5.51 -24.54 7.55
C ASN A 55 4.61 -23.29 7.59
N THR A 56 3.83 -23.13 8.65
CA THR A 56 2.96 -21.94 8.81
C THR A 56 3.78 -20.68 9.02
N ILE A 57 4.86 -20.75 9.79
CA ILE A 57 5.79 -19.64 9.99
C ILE A 57 6.41 -19.21 8.65
N ASN A 58 6.92 -20.16 7.87
CA ASN A 58 7.51 -19.88 6.56
C ASN A 58 6.50 -19.22 5.61
N ARG A 59 5.24 -19.67 5.63
CA ARG A 59 4.17 -19.05 4.83
C ARG A 59 3.85 -17.63 5.31
N LEU A 60 3.81 -17.40 6.61
CA LEU A 60 3.59 -16.07 7.18
C LEU A 60 4.72 -15.13 6.83
N GLU A 61 5.95 -15.60 6.85
CA GLU A 61 7.13 -14.81 6.46
C GLU A 61 7.05 -14.39 4.98
N SER A 62 6.74 -15.33 4.09
CA SER A 62 6.54 -15.05 2.66
C SER A 62 5.42 -14.04 2.41
N VAL A 63 4.31 -14.15 3.14
CA VAL A 63 3.19 -13.20 3.03
C VAL A 63 3.58 -11.83 3.58
N SER A 64 4.30 -11.78 4.69
CA SER A 64 4.80 -10.52 5.25
C SER A 64 5.72 -9.78 4.27
N GLU A 65 6.61 -10.52 3.60
CA GLU A 65 7.48 -9.97 2.57
C GLU A 65 6.68 -9.45 1.37
N ALA A 66 5.74 -10.23 0.87
CA ALA A 66 4.87 -9.82 -0.22
C ALA A 66 4.03 -8.57 0.13
N GLN A 67 3.54 -8.46 1.36
CA GLN A 67 2.83 -7.27 1.83
C GLN A 67 3.74 -6.05 1.92
N SER A 68 4.98 -6.22 2.37
CA SER A 68 5.97 -5.15 2.42
C SER A 68 6.27 -4.60 1.01
N ILE A 69 6.47 -5.48 0.03
CA ILE A 69 6.66 -5.10 -1.37
C ILE A 69 5.43 -4.36 -1.90
N LYS A 70 4.23 -4.87 -1.64
CA LYS A 70 2.98 -4.23 -2.05
C LYS A 70 2.81 -2.84 -1.44
N LEU A 71 3.15 -2.68 -0.17
CA LEU A 71 3.12 -1.39 0.52
C LEU A 71 4.09 -0.39 -0.12
N ASN A 72 5.32 -0.81 -0.37
CA ASN A 72 6.32 0.02 -1.04
C ASN A 72 5.89 0.44 -2.45
N ASN A 73 5.28 -0.46 -3.21
CA ASN A 73 4.73 -0.16 -4.52
C ASN A 73 3.56 0.84 -4.43
N LEU A 74 2.68 0.71 -3.44
CA LEU A 74 1.59 1.67 -3.20
C LEU A 74 2.10 3.05 -2.80
N ILE A 75 3.13 3.13 -1.96
CA ILE A 75 3.78 4.38 -1.58
C ILE A 75 4.39 5.06 -2.81
N SER A 76 5.12 4.31 -3.63
CA SER A 76 5.72 4.81 -4.87
C SER A 76 4.65 5.29 -5.85
N PHE A 77 3.59 4.52 -6.04
CA PHE A 77 2.46 4.90 -6.89
C PHE A 77 1.78 6.19 -6.40
N ARG A 78 1.52 6.28 -5.09
CA ARG A 78 0.96 7.49 -4.48
C ARG A 78 1.85 8.72 -4.69
N SER A 79 3.17 8.55 -4.58
CA SER A 79 4.13 9.63 -4.84
C SER A 79 4.06 10.08 -6.30
N THR A 80 4.06 9.14 -7.24
CA THR A 80 3.98 9.44 -8.68
C THR A 80 2.70 10.18 -9.04
N VAL A 81 1.55 9.75 -8.51
CA VAL A 81 0.26 10.42 -8.76
C VAL A 81 0.28 11.83 -8.19
N ARG A 82 0.77 12.00 -6.96
CA ARG A 82 0.84 13.32 -6.33
C ARG A 82 1.79 14.26 -7.07
N ASP A 83 2.93 13.76 -7.53
CA ASP A 83 3.89 14.57 -8.28
C ASP A 83 3.34 14.96 -9.66
N ALA A 84 2.54 14.09 -10.30
CA ALA A 84 1.83 14.41 -11.53
C ALA A 84 0.76 15.51 -11.32
N ASP A 85 -0.03 15.41 -10.25
CA ASP A 85 -1.03 16.42 -9.89
C ASP A 85 -0.38 17.79 -9.62
N ILE A 86 0.73 17.82 -8.89
CA ILE A 86 1.49 19.04 -8.61
C ILE A 86 2.04 19.63 -9.92
N ALA A 87 2.55 18.81 -10.83
CA ALA A 87 3.05 19.27 -12.12
C ALA A 87 1.94 19.87 -12.99
N GLU A 88 0.76 19.26 -13.03
CA GLU A 88 -0.40 19.75 -13.73
C GLU A 88 -0.89 21.09 -13.15
N GLU A 89 -1.04 21.19 -11.84
CA GLU A 89 -1.46 22.40 -11.15
C GLU A 89 -0.44 23.54 -11.35
N SER A 90 0.86 23.23 -11.27
CA SER A 90 1.92 24.20 -11.53
C SER A 90 1.88 24.72 -12.98
N SER A 91 1.64 23.84 -13.94
CA SER A 91 1.50 24.21 -15.35
C SER A 91 0.30 25.11 -15.58
N ASN A 92 -0.83 24.82 -14.94
CA ASN A 92 -2.03 25.64 -15.00
C ASN A 92 -1.79 27.01 -14.35
N TYR A 93 -1.14 27.05 -13.20
CA TYR A 93 -0.77 28.30 -12.52
C TYR A 93 0.11 29.18 -13.41
N ILE A 94 1.16 28.64 -14.00
CA ILE A 94 2.04 29.37 -14.92
C ILE A 94 1.26 29.88 -16.15
N ARG A 95 0.38 29.06 -16.71
CA ARG A 95 -0.48 29.46 -17.84
C ARG A 95 -1.37 30.65 -17.49
N TYR A 96 -2.02 30.62 -16.33
CA TYR A 96 -2.84 31.74 -15.87
C TYR A 96 -2.01 32.97 -15.61
N GLN A 97 -0.82 32.85 -15.07
CA GLN A 97 0.10 33.96 -14.84
C GLN A 97 0.54 34.61 -16.15
N ILE A 98 0.87 33.83 -17.18
CA ILE A 98 1.21 34.32 -18.51
C ILE A 98 0.02 35.02 -19.16
N LEU A 99 -1.17 34.42 -19.08
CA LEU A 99 -2.40 35.02 -19.60
C LEU A 99 -2.71 36.38 -18.93
N GLN A 100 -2.53 36.45 -17.62
CA GLN A 100 -2.72 37.70 -16.88
C GLN A 100 -1.73 38.79 -17.31
N GLN A 101 -0.45 38.45 -17.45
CA GLN A 101 0.56 39.40 -17.94
C GLN A 101 0.31 39.83 -19.40
N ALA A 102 -0.02 38.86 -20.25
CA ALA A 102 -0.35 39.14 -21.65
C ALA A 102 -1.59 40.06 -21.78
N SER A 103 -2.62 39.81 -21.00
CA SER A 103 -3.82 40.65 -20.97
C SER A 103 -3.54 42.06 -20.47
N ALA A 104 -2.72 42.20 -19.44
CA ALA A 104 -2.31 43.53 -18.93
C ALA A 104 -1.49 44.30 -19.96
N THR A 105 -0.57 43.64 -20.66
CA THR A 105 0.24 44.25 -21.73
C THR A 105 -0.62 44.65 -22.92
N LEU A 106 -1.56 43.81 -23.34
CA LEU A 106 -2.51 44.10 -24.41
C LEU A 106 -3.40 45.30 -24.08
N LEU A 107 -3.87 45.36 -22.83
CA LEU A 107 -4.70 46.48 -22.37
C LEU A 107 -3.91 47.79 -22.36
N ALA A 108 -2.65 47.78 -21.89
CA ALA A 108 -1.78 48.95 -21.92
C ALA A 108 -1.47 49.40 -23.35
N SER A 109 -1.19 48.45 -24.25
CA SER A 109 -0.98 48.75 -25.68
C SER A 109 -2.22 49.31 -26.36
N SER A 110 -3.40 48.77 -26.06
CA SER A 110 -4.68 49.26 -26.59
C SER A 110 -4.99 50.68 -26.11
N ARG A 111 -4.67 51.02 -24.87
CA ARG A 111 -4.83 52.36 -24.33
C ARG A 111 -3.91 53.37 -25.03
N ASN A 112 -2.66 52.99 -25.27
CA ASN A 112 -1.70 53.83 -26.01
C ASN A 112 -2.14 54.07 -27.45
N LEU A 113 -2.62 53.06 -28.15
CA LEU A 113 -3.14 53.18 -29.51
C LEU A 113 -4.37 54.13 -29.58
N LYS A 114 -5.29 54.00 -28.61
CA LYS A 114 -6.45 54.92 -28.51
C LYS A 114 -6.03 56.36 -28.26
N ALA A 115 -5.07 56.58 -27.37
CA ALA A 115 -4.55 57.90 -27.08
C ALA A 115 -3.88 58.56 -28.32
N GLN A 116 -3.08 57.80 -29.07
CA GLN A 116 -2.45 58.23 -30.30
C GLN A 116 -3.49 58.57 -31.41
N ASN A 117 -4.51 57.72 -31.55
CA ASN A 117 -5.58 57.97 -32.52
C ASN A 117 -6.40 59.24 -32.20
N VAL A 118 -6.69 59.41 -30.91
CA VAL A 118 -7.39 60.63 -30.46
C VAL A 118 -6.53 61.92 -30.68
N MET A 119 -5.23 61.86 -30.39
CA MET A 119 -4.29 62.95 -30.65
C MET A 119 -4.18 63.27 -32.15
N GLY A 120 -4.10 62.20 -32.99
CA GLY A 120 -4.07 62.38 -34.45
C GLY A 120 -5.34 63.03 -35.00
N LEU A 121 -6.50 62.61 -34.49
CA LEU A 121 -7.78 63.26 -34.85
C LEU A 121 -7.88 64.72 -34.40
N LEU A 122 -7.43 65.00 -33.18
CA LEU A 122 -7.39 66.37 -32.65
C LEU A 122 -6.47 67.30 -33.47
N SER A 123 -5.32 66.80 -33.90
CA SER A 123 -4.40 67.58 -34.75
C SER A 123 -4.93 67.82 -36.16
N SER A 124 -5.76 66.92 -36.70
CA SER A 124 -6.38 67.03 -38.00
C SER A 124 -7.58 68.04 -38.03
N VAL A 125 -8.22 68.24 -36.88
CA VAL A 125 -9.34 69.18 -36.73
C VAL A 125 -8.86 70.64 -36.54
N ASN A 126 -7.61 70.82 -36.10
CA ASN A 126 -7.04 72.13 -35.82
C ASN A 126 -6.35 72.79 -37.05
N HIS A 127 -6.50 72.18 -38.21
CA HIS A 127 -6.12 72.68 -39.51
C HIS A 127 -7.36 73.10 -40.34
#